data_d0d17006468362c31e63e37c19613750
#
_entry.id   d0d17006468362c31e63e37c19613750
#
_cell.length_a   1.000
_cell.length_b   1.000
_cell.length_c   1.000
_cell.angle_alpha   90.00
_cell.angle_beta   90.00
_cell.angle_gamma   90.00
#
_symmetry.space_group_name_H-M   'P 1'
#
loop_
_entity.id
_entity.type
_entity.pdbx_description
1 polymer ?
#
loop_
_entity_poly.entity_id
_entity_poly.type
_entity_poly.pdbx_seq_one_letter_code
_entity_poly.pdbx_strand_id
1 'polypeptide(L)'
;MKTILGINHQFLYEKSMTDAEAHTETLAKLSSSELVDALDCWCWRGERAKREIEILRASGKIINYNIGDRFGEAAAVPSSPDKAERDHAYSTVMREIEYGIALASKKIVIGSGKDFPADRDSAKERFFEFIMKIGEELPPDVTLALEPTDRDIDKYFLFGPMDETVEFIKRVRASGFENFGMLLDQCHIPLMHETVESAVSKLSDTLVHVHLGNCLLSDKSSPMYGDKHPAWSYPGSEYTEDDGARYLALLGKIGYTEKTGNTVTFEMRPYLGKTPEESLAGFVKVYREAMK
;
A
#
# COMPACT_ATOMS: atom_id res chain seq x y z
N MET A 1 6.32 -21.51 -6.70
CA MET A 1 6.40 -20.11 -6.23
C MET A 1 5.92 -20.04 -4.80
N LYS A 2 6.58 -19.28 -3.94
CA LYS A 2 6.17 -19.13 -2.53
C LYS A 2 5.40 -17.81 -2.30
N THR A 3 5.61 -16.82 -3.18
CA THR A 3 4.96 -15.50 -3.10
C THR A 3 3.53 -15.56 -3.63
N ILE A 4 2.64 -14.90 -2.95
CA ILE A 4 1.21 -14.82 -3.26
C ILE A 4 0.96 -13.57 -4.09
N LEU A 5 0.29 -13.73 -5.23
CA LEU A 5 -0.01 -12.63 -6.13
C LEU A 5 -1.34 -11.97 -5.79
N GLY A 6 -1.31 -10.65 -5.67
CA GLY A 6 -2.47 -9.82 -5.37
C GLY A 6 -2.75 -8.73 -6.39
N ILE A 7 -3.87 -8.04 -6.20
CA ILE A 7 -4.28 -6.85 -6.93
C ILE A 7 -4.91 -5.84 -5.98
N ASN A 8 -4.56 -4.56 -6.12
CA ASN A 8 -5.27 -3.48 -5.48
C ASN A 8 -6.59 -3.22 -6.20
N HIS A 9 -7.67 -3.33 -5.46
CA HIS A 9 -9.03 -3.23 -5.99
C HIS A 9 -9.32 -1.84 -6.55
N GLN A 10 -8.99 -0.79 -5.81
CA GLN A 10 -9.40 0.57 -6.12
C GLN A 10 -8.71 1.12 -7.37
N PHE A 11 -7.42 0.83 -7.55
CA PHE A 11 -6.71 1.29 -8.73
C PHE A 11 -7.14 0.53 -9.99
N LEU A 12 -7.40 -0.76 -9.88
CA LEU A 12 -7.90 -1.52 -11.03
C LEU A 12 -9.31 -1.07 -11.45
N TYR A 13 -10.16 -0.71 -10.48
CA TYR A 13 -11.54 -0.25 -10.71
C TYR A 13 -11.74 1.15 -10.12
N GLU A 14 -11.21 2.17 -10.78
CA GLU A 14 -11.19 3.56 -10.29
C GLU A 14 -12.54 4.09 -9.82
N LYS A 15 -13.63 3.70 -10.50
CA LYS A 15 -14.98 4.11 -10.13
C LYS A 15 -15.34 3.64 -8.71
N SER A 16 -14.74 2.57 -8.23
CA SER A 16 -14.94 2.05 -6.88
C SER A 16 -14.50 3.02 -5.77
N MET A 17 -13.62 3.97 -6.07
CA MET A 17 -13.16 4.95 -5.09
C MET A 17 -14.26 5.96 -4.70
N THR A 18 -15.23 6.22 -5.59
CA THR A 18 -16.24 7.28 -5.43
C THR A 18 -17.68 6.80 -5.49
N ASP A 19 -17.92 5.60 -6.01
CA ASP A 19 -19.25 5.00 -6.18
C ASP A 19 -19.35 3.73 -5.33
N ALA A 20 -20.16 3.79 -4.29
CA ALA A 20 -20.33 2.71 -3.32
C ALA A 20 -20.92 1.41 -3.92
N GLU A 21 -21.78 1.52 -4.95
CA GLU A 21 -22.33 0.34 -5.62
C GLU A 21 -21.26 -0.33 -6.49
N ALA A 22 -20.56 0.48 -7.31
CA ALA A 22 -19.44 0.01 -8.11
C ALA A 22 -18.33 -0.63 -7.23
N HIS A 23 -18.10 -0.08 -6.03
CA HIS A 23 -17.16 -0.64 -5.08
C HIS A 23 -17.52 -2.08 -4.69
N THR A 24 -18.74 -2.29 -4.21
CA THR A 24 -19.20 -3.63 -3.79
C THR A 24 -19.26 -4.62 -4.96
N GLU A 25 -19.76 -4.17 -6.13
CA GLU A 25 -19.86 -5.02 -7.32
C GLU A 25 -18.49 -5.50 -7.83
N THR A 26 -17.53 -4.57 -7.93
CA THR A 26 -16.20 -4.91 -8.44
C THR A 26 -15.36 -5.67 -7.41
N LEU A 27 -15.58 -5.43 -6.11
CA LEU A 27 -15.00 -6.24 -5.04
C LEU A 27 -15.47 -7.69 -5.12
N ALA A 28 -16.79 -7.92 -5.31
CA ALA A 28 -17.36 -9.26 -5.49
C ALA A 28 -16.80 -9.94 -6.75
N LYS A 29 -16.61 -9.19 -7.83
CA LYS A 29 -16.01 -9.68 -9.08
C LYS A 29 -14.57 -10.13 -8.88
N LEU A 30 -13.73 -9.35 -8.20
CA LEU A 30 -12.35 -9.74 -7.89
C LEU A 30 -12.29 -10.90 -6.91
N SER A 31 -13.21 -10.97 -5.95
CA SER A 31 -13.31 -12.08 -5.00
C SER A 31 -13.48 -13.44 -5.68
N SER A 32 -14.12 -13.47 -6.85
CA SER A 32 -14.29 -14.68 -7.65
C SER A 32 -13.22 -14.91 -8.72
N SER A 33 -12.25 -14.00 -8.88
CA SER A 33 -11.19 -14.12 -9.90
C SER A 33 -10.21 -15.23 -9.53
N GLU A 34 -9.86 -16.10 -10.49
CA GLU A 34 -8.81 -17.12 -10.35
C GLU A 34 -7.40 -16.62 -10.72
N LEU A 35 -7.28 -15.36 -11.12
CA LEU A 35 -6.02 -14.78 -11.57
C LEU A 35 -5.08 -14.42 -10.42
N VAL A 36 -5.63 -14.08 -9.27
CA VAL A 36 -4.90 -13.64 -8.06
C VAL A 36 -5.44 -14.34 -6.82
N ASP A 37 -4.58 -14.50 -5.80
CA ASP A 37 -4.90 -15.16 -4.54
C ASP A 37 -4.99 -14.17 -3.36
N ALA A 38 -4.61 -12.90 -3.59
CA ALA A 38 -4.71 -11.82 -2.61
C ALA A 38 -5.40 -10.59 -3.17
N LEU A 39 -6.04 -9.82 -2.28
CA LEU A 39 -6.64 -8.53 -2.59
C LEU A 39 -6.12 -7.49 -1.61
N ASP A 40 -5.65 -6.36 -2.12
CA ASP A 40 -5.42 -5.16 -1.34
C ASP A 40 -6.64 -4.25 -1.53
N CYS A 41 -7.33 -3.94 -0.44
CA CYS A 41 -8.58 -3.20 -0.48
C CYS A 41 -8.92 -2.58 0.87
N TRP A 42 -9.89 -1.69 0.87
CA TRP A 42 -10.60 -1.24 2.04
C TRP A 42 -12.10 -1.54 1.89
N CYS A 43 -12.85 -1.46 2.97
CA CYS A 43 -14.30 -1.59 2.93
C CYS A 43 -14.99 -0.22 2.98
N TRP A 44 -16.17 -0.12 2.38
CA TRP A 44 -17.04 1.03 2.56
C TRP A 44 -17.46 1.15 4.03
N ARG A 45 -18.40 2.01 4.38
CA ARG A 45 -18.80 2.24 5.77
C ARG A 45 -20.21 1.73 6.08
N GLY A 46 -20.49 1.48 7.36
CA GLY A 46 -21.81 1.10 7.85
C GLY A 46 -22.24 -0.30 7.38
N GLU A 47 -23.50 -0.44 7.04
CA GLU A 47 -24.07 -1.75 6.61
C GLU A 47 -23.41 -2.29 5.34
N ARG A 48 -22.91 -1.41 4.46
CA ARG A 48 -22.20 -1.84 3.25
C ARG A 48 -20.88 -2.55 3.60
N ALA A 49 -20.14 -2.04 4.56
CA ALA A 49 -18.92 -2.70 5.02
C ALA A 49 -19.18 -4.13 5.50
N LYS A 50 -20.28 -4.37 6.20
CA LYS A 50 -20.66 -5.73 6.64
C LYS A 50 -20.83 -6.68 5.46
N ARG A 51 -21.56 -6.24 4.44
CA ARG A 51 -21.76 -7.01 3.20
C ARG A 51 -20.44 -7.28 2.49
N GLU A 52 -19.56 -6.31 2.40
CA GLU A 52 -18.25 -6.44 1.75
C GLU A 52 -17.33 -7.39 2.53
N ILE A 53 -17.33 -7.32 3.84
CA ILE A 53 -16.63 -8.26 4.72
C ILE A 53 -17.12 -9.70 4.48
N GLU A 54 -18.43 -9.91 4.36
CA GLU A 54 -18.99 -11.23 4.05
C GLU A 54 -18.50 -11.75 2.70
N ILE A 55 -18.53 -10.90 1.65
CA ILE A 55 -18.05 -11.25 0.30
C ILE A 55 -16.56 -11.63 0.34
N LEU A 56 -15.73 -10.79 0.97
CA LEU A 56 -14.28 -11.00 1.04
C LEU A 56 -13.93 -12.25 1.84
N ARG A 57 -14.58 -12.50 2.98
CA ARG A 57 -14.36 -13.71 3.77
C ARG A 57 -14.78 -14.98 3.03
N ALA A 58 -15.89 -14.93 2.30
CA ALA A 58 -16.37 -16.07 1.49
C ALA A 58 -15.44 -16.39 0.31
N SER A 59 -14.63 -15.43 -0.15
CA SER A 59 -13.71 -15.62 -1.27
C SER A 59 -12.56 -16.60 -0.97
N GLY A 60 -12.19 -16.74 0.30
CA GLY A 60 -10.99 -17.49 0.72
C GLY A 60 -9.67 -16.85 0.34
N LYS A 61 -9.67 -15.64 -0.25
CA LYS A 61 -8.46 -14.89 -0.61
C LYS A 61 -7.78 -14.30 0.61
N ILE A 62 -6.48 -14.05 0.49
CA ILE A 62 -5.75 -13.26 1.47
C ILE A 62 -6.13 -11.80 1.26
N ILE A 63 -6.53 -11.14 2.35
CA ILE A 63 -6.86 -9.71 2.33
C ILE A 63 -5.75 -8.94 3.04
N ASN A 64 -5.13 -8.01 2.33
CA ASN A 64 -4.30 -6.95 2.90
C ASN A 64 -5.19 -5.70 3.00
N TYR A 65 -5.44 -5.22 4.21
CA TYR A 65 -6.33 -4.08 4.40
C TYR A 65 -5.56 -2.77 4.25
N ASN A 66 -5.92 -1.95 3.27
CA ASN A 66 -5.24 -0.70 3.00
C ASN A 66 -6.02 0.50 3.57
N ILE A 67 -5.44 1.17 4.59
CA ILE A 67 -6.04 2.36 5.20
C ILE A 67 -5.72 3.63 4.38
N GLY A 68 -4.72 3.59 3.49
CA GLY A 68 -4.13 4.78 2.84
C GLY A 68 -5.14 5.81 2.35
N ASP A 69 -6.11 5.42 1.54
CA ASP A 69 -7.13 6.32 1.00
C ASP A 69 -8.01 6.95 2.10
N ARG A 70 -8.21 6.23 3.21
CA ARG A 70 -9.02 6.71 4.34
C ARG A 70 -8.38 7.84 5.13
N PHE A 71 -7.05 7.98 5.08
CA PHE A 71 -6.36 9.13 5.65
C PHE A 71 -6.79 10.44 5.00
N GLY A 72 -6.81 10.47 3.66
CA GLY A 72 -7.20 11.66 2.90
C GLY A 72 -8.66 12.05 3.15
N GLU A 73 -9.58 11.08 3.09
CA GLU A 73 -11.02 11.32 3.32
C GLU A 73 -11.34 11.84 4.72
N ALA A 74 -10.63 11.36 5.73
CA ALA A 74 -10.86 11.73 7.11
C ALA A 74 -10.05 12.94 7.57
N ALA A 75 -9.20 13.51 6.70
CA ALA A 75 -8.20 14.50 7.08
C ALA A 75 -7.39 14.08 8.32
N ALA A 76 -7.03 12.79 8.38
CA ALA A 76 -6.31 12.23 9.51
C ALA A 76 -4.84 12.69 9.52
N VAL A 77 -4.41 13.31 10.61
CA VAL A 77 -3.07 13.87 10.75
C VAL A 77 -2.42 13.33 12.05
N PRO A 78 -1.86 12.11 12.03
CA PRO A 78 -1.35 11.44 13.23
C PRO A 78 -0.16 12.17 13.88
N SER A 79 0.58 12.94 13.12
CA SER A 79 1.77 13.68 13.55
C SER A 79 1.51 15.16 13.87
N SER A 80 0.23 15.61 13.88
CA SER A 80 -0.13 17.00 14.13
C SER A 80 0.36 17.51 15.49
N PRO A 81 0.78 18.79 15.60
CA PRO A 81 0.96 19.42 16.89
C PRO A 81 -0.34 19.55 17.70
N ASP A 82 -1.50 19.60 17.02
CA ASP A 82 -2.80 19.65 17.69
C ASP A 82 -3.21 18.24 18.18
N LYS A 83 -3.45 18.13 19.49
CA LYS A 83 -3.89 16.88 20.11
C LYS A 83 -5.25 16.40 19.60
N ALA A 84 -6.19 17.31 19.32
CA ALA A 84 -7.52 16.92 18.84
C ALA A 84 -7.45 16.29 17.44
N GLU A 85 -6.57 16.80 16.56
CA GLU A 85 -6.31 16.18 15.24
C GLU A 85 -5.67 14.79 15.39
N ARG A 86 -4.72 14.62 16.34
CA ARG A 86 -4.14 13.29 16.59
C ARG A 86 -5.15 12.30 17.16
N ASP A 87 -6.02 12.73 18.07
CA ASP A 87 -7.09 11.91 18.64
C ASP A 87 -8.10 11.51 17.56
N HIS A 88 -8.44 12.40 16.65
CA HIS A 88 -9.27 12.11 15.47
C HIS A 88 -8.60 11.10 14.53
N ALA A 89 -7.32 11.29 14.23
CA ALA A 89 -6.55 10.36 13.42
C ALA A 89 -6.52 8.96 14.04
N TYR A 90 -6.28 8.88 15.36
CA TYR A 90 -6.29 7.63 16.10
C TYR A 90 -7.64 6.90 16.02
N SER A 91 -8.73 7.60 16.30
CA SER A 91 -10.07 7.03 16.23
C SER A 91 -10.44 6.56 14.84
N THR A 92 -9.96 7.27 13.80
CA THR A 92 -10.16 6.90 12.40
C THR A 92 -9.41 5.62 12.06
N VAL A 93 -8.12 5.56 12.40
CA VAL A 93 -7.26 4.40 12.10
C VAL A 93 -7.74 3.16 12.85
N MET A 94 -8.08 3.29 14.13
CA MET A 94 -8.57 2.13 14.91
C MET A 94 -9.86 1.56 14.35
N ARG A 95 -10.79 2.39 13.88
CA ARG A 95 -12.00 1.92 13.20
C ARG A 95 -11.68 1.16 11.90
N GLU A 96 -10.72 1.61 11.10
CA GLU A 96 -10.29 0.90 9.89
C GLU A 96 -9.56 -0.41 10.24
N ILE A 97 -8.77 -0.42 11.31
CA ILE A 97 -8.14 -1.64 11.85
C ILE A 97 -9.20 -2.67 12.26
N GLU A 98 -10.32 -2.25 12.85
CA GLU A 98 -11.44 -3.16 13.20
C GLU A 98 -12.00 -3.86 11.94
N TYR A 99 -12.11 -3.17 10.80
CA TYR A 99 -12.50 -3.80 9.54
C TYR A 99 -11.44 -4.80 9.05
N GLY A 100 -10.16 -4.44 9.11
CA GLY A 100 -9.06 -5.34 8.78
C GLY A 100 -9.08 -6.62 9.65
N ILE A 101 -9.29 -6.48 10.95
CA ILE A 101 -9.42 -7.61 11.89
C ILE A 101 -10.67 -8.45 11.56
N ALA A 102 -11.81 -7.83 11.27
CA ALA A 102 -13.02 -8.51 10.87
C ALA A 102 -12.85 -9.33 9.58
N LEU A 103 -11.96 -8.91 8.70
CA LEU A 103 -11.54 -9.63 7.47
C LEU A 103 -10.51 -10.73 7.72
N ALA A 104 -10.04 -10.90 8.95
CA ALA A 104 -8.90 -11.75 9.30
C ALA A 104 -7.61 -11.39 8.55
N SER A 105 -7.46 -10.11 8.18
CA SER A 105 -6.27 -9.60 7.52
C SER A 105 -5.03 -9.78 8.41
N LYS A 106 -3.95 -10.27 7.82
CA LYS A 106 -2.65 -10.41 8.52
C LYS A 106 -1.72 -9.23 8.26
N LYS A 107 -2.09 -8.36 7.31
CA LYS A 107 -1.39 -7.12 7.00
C LYS A 107 -2.39 -5.98 6.90
N ILE A 108 -2.09 -4.89 7.58
CA ILE A 108 -2.82 -3.63 7.51
C ILE A 108 -1.83 -2.55 7.08
N VAL A 109 -2.14 -1.83 6.01
CA VAL A 109 -1.26 -0.81 5.43
C VAL A 109 -1.68 0.57 5.94
N ILE A 110 -0.69 1.37 6.33
CA ILE A 110 -0.88 2.73 6.84
C ILE A 110 0.13 3.69 6.21
N GLY A 111 -0.33 4.90 5.86
CA GLY A 111 0.54 6.02 5.51
C GLY A 111 0.98 6.80 6.75
N SER A 112 1.99 7.65 6.61
CA SER A 112 2.46 8.51 7.71
C SER A 112 1.64 9.79 7.89
N GLY A 113 0.84 10.15 6.90
CA GLY A 113 0.14 11.41 6.87
C GLY A 113 1.07 12.62 6.63
N LYS A 114 0.50 13.81 6.75
CA LYS A 114 1.11 15.09 6.38
C LYS A 114 2.49 15.31 7.02
N ASP A 115 3.44 15.82 6.22
CA ASP A 115 4.73 16.32 6.67
C ASP A 115 4.61 17.71 7.34
N PHE A 116 5.51 17.97 8.28
CA PHE A 116 5.68 19.25 8.96
C PHE A 116 7.14 19.71 8.84
N PRO A 117 7.58 20.28 7.70
CA PRO A 117 8.99 20.56 7.42
C PRO A 117 9.70 21.39 8.48
N ALA A 118 9.00 22.35 9.10
CA ALA A 118 9.54 23.21 10.15
C ALA A 118 9.60 22.56 11.54
N ASP A 119 8.93 21.42 11.75
CA ASP A 119 8.80 20.71 13.03
C ASP A 119 8.90 19.18 12.84
N ARG A 120 9.66 18.74 11.84
CA ARG A 120 9.67 17.34 11.39
C ARG A 120 10.14 16.37 12.46
N ASP A 121 11.13 16.73 13.24
CA ASP A 121 11.63 15.84 14.30
C ASP A 121 10.57 15.62 15.38
N SER A 122 9.89 16.67 15.83
CA SER A 122 8.77 16.53 16.76
C SER A 122 7.58 15.79 16.12
N ALA A 123 7.34 15.98 14.82
CA ALA A 123 6.30 15.24 14.10
C ALA A 123 6.60 13.74 14.03
N LYS A 124 7.87 13.34 13.83
CA LYS A 124 8.32 11.95 13.89
C LYS A 124 8.12 11.34 15.28
N GLU A 125 8.38 12.09 16.35
CA GLU A 125 8.13 11.63 17.73
C GLU A 125 6.64 11.42 17.98
N ARG A 126 5.79 12.37 17.57
CA ARG A 126 4.33 12.21 17.69
C ARG A 126 3.79 11.02 16.88
N PHE A 127 4.34 10.80 15.68
CA PHE A 127 3.98 9.64 14.88
C PHE A 127 4.49 8.33 15.50
N PHE A 128 5.67 8.35 16.13
CA PHE A 128 6.17 7.22 16.89
C PHE A 128 5.23 6.84 18.05
N GLU A 129 4.84 7.81 18.86
CA GLU A 129 3.85 7.60 19.95
C GLU A 129 2.54 7.04 19.42
N PHE A 130 2.07 7.57 18.28
CA PHE A 130 0.85 7.12 17.62
C PHE A 130 0.94 5.64 17.18
N ILE A 131 2.05 5.25 16.56
CA ILE A 131 2.29 3.86 16.12
C ILE A 131 2.43 2.92 17.32
N MET A 132 3.15 3.31 18.35
CA MET A 132 3.28 2.48 19.56
C MET A 132 1.94 2.25 20.24
N LYS A 133 1.09 3.26 20.31
CA LYS A 133 -0.27 3.14 20.86
C LYS A 133 -1.15 2.18 20.03
N ILE A 134 -1.04 2.18 18.70
CA ILE A 134 -1.72 1.19 17.86
C ILE A 134 -1.17 -0.21 18.15
N GLY A 135 0.14 -0.36 18.29
CA GLY A 135 0.78 -1.64 18.57
C GLY A 135 0.33 -2.31 19.86
N GLU A 136 -0.07 -1.53 20.89
CA GLU A 136 -0.62 -2.05 22.14
C GLU A 136 -2.00 -2.72 21.97
N GLU A 137 -2.77 -2.30 20.95
CA GLU A 137 -4.13 -2.77 20.72
C GLU A 137 -4.22 -3.77 19.53
N LEU A 138 -3.17 -3.85 18.70
CA LEU A 138 -3.18 -4.70 17.51
C LEU A 138 -2.95 -6.18 17.90
N PRO A 139 -3.72 -7.14 17.35
CA PRO A 139 -3.46 -8.56 17.58
C PRO A 139 -2.03 -8.96 17.21
N PRO A 140 -1.36 -9.82 18.00
CA PRO A 140 0.08 -10.13 17.82
C PRO A 140 0.42 -10.85 16.51
N ASP A 141 -0.57 -11.36 15.81
CA ASP A 141 -0.42 -12.02 14.51
C ASP A 141 -0.80 -11.13 13.31
N VAL A 142 -1.07 -9.84 13.56
CA VAL A 142 -1.32 -8.83 12.54
C VAL A 142 -0.12 -7.91 12.39
N THR A 143 0.34 -7.72 11.18
CA THR A 143 1.44 -6.80 10.84
C THR A 143 0.88 -5.45 10.42
N LEU A 144 1.37 -4.37 11.00
CA LEU A 144 1.13 -3.01 10.50
C LEU A 144 2.28 -2.63 9.56
N ALA A 145 1.95 -2.30 8.31
CA ALA A 145 2.91 -1.96 7.28
C ALA A 145 2.86 -0.46 6.98
N LEU A 146 3.95 0.25 7.28
CA LEU A 146 4.11 1.65 6.89
C LEU A 146 4.49 1.73 5.41
N GLU A 147 3.76 2.51 4.67
CA GLU A 147 4.03 2.83 3.28
C GLU A 147 4.71 4.21 3.17
N PRO A 148 6.01 4.27 2.81
CA PRO A 148 6.68 5.51 2.50
C PRO A 148 6.21 6.05 1.15
N THR A 149 5.98 7.37 1.10
CA THR A 149 5.57 8.07 -0.10
C THR A 149 6.45 9.30 -0.33
N ASP A 150 6.00 10.28 -1.11
CA ASP A 150 6.78 11.49 -1.37
C ASP A 150 6.58 12.59 -0.32
N ARG A 151 7.58 13.49 -0.24
CA ARG A 151 7.55 14.71 0.58
C ARG A 151 7.30 15.99 -0.18
N ASP A 152 7.42 15.99 -1.50
CA ASP A 152 7.54 17.24 -2.27
C ASP A 152 6.91 17.21 -3.67
N ILE A 153 6.23 16.11 -4.04
CA ILE A 153 5.65 15.96 -5.37
C ILE A 153 4.12 15.94 -5.34
N ASP A 154 3.50 15.01 -4.61
CA ASP A 154 2.04 14.78 -4.63
C ASP A 154 1.44 14.60 -3.22
N LYS A 155 1.95 13.67 -2.41
CA LYS A 155 1.38 13.34 -1.08
C LYS A 155 1.84 14.28 0.03
N TYR A 156 3.08 14.73 -0.01
CA TYR A 156 3.69 15.56 1.05
C TYR A 156 3.61 14.90 2.42
N PHE A 157 3.97 13.60 2.48
CA PHE A 157 3.89 12.82 3.72
C PHE A 157 5.16 12.88 4.55
N LEU A 158 5.05 12.59 5.84
CA LEU A 158 6.14 12.66 6.83
C LEU A 158 7.26 11.67 6.53
N PHE A 159 6.93 10.42 6.15
CA PHE A 159 7.89 9.40 5.76
C PHE A 159 7.86 9.18 4.24
N GLY A 160 8.97 9.54 3.61
CA GLY A 160 9.29 9.37 2.20
C GLY A 160 10.69 8.76 2.05
N PRO A 161 11.81 9.41 2.44
CA PRO A 161 13.15 8.87 2.27
C PRO A 161 13.32 7.51 2.91
N MET A 162 13.89 6.56 2.13
CA MET A 162 14.03 5.16 2.53
C MET A 162 14.86 4.98 3.81
N ASP A 163 15.99 5.70 3.93
CA ASP A 163 16.86 5.59 5.10
C ASP A 163 16.14 5.94 6.40
N GLU A 164 15.41 7.07 6.40
CA GLU A 164 14.64 7.50 7.56
C GLU A 164 13.50 6.53 7.90
N THR A 165 12.86 5.96 6.89
CA THR A 165 11.77 5.01 7.08
C THR A 165 12.29 3.68 7.66
N VAL A 166 13.41 3.18 7.15
CA VAL A 166 14.06 1.96 7.68
C VAL A 166 14.49 2.16 9.13
N GLU A 167 15.12 3.29 9.45
CA GLU A 167 15.52 3.63 10.83
C GLU A 167 14.32 3.72 11.77
N PHE A 168 13.24 4.36 11.32
CA PHE A 168 12.01 4.47 12.08
C PHE A 168 11.40 3.10 12.39
N ILE A 169 11.31 2.21 11.40
CA ILE A 169 10.77 0.85 11.59
C ILE A 169 11.63 0.07 12.59
N LYS A 170 12.95 0.14 12.48
CA LYS A 170 13.86 -0.51 13.43
C LYS A 170 13.68 0.03 14.86
N ARG A 171 13.51 1.33 15.01
CA ARG A 171 13.21 1.97 16.30
C ARG A 171 11.89 1.47 16.91
N VAL A 172 10.82 1.42 16.13
CA VAL A 172 9.51 0.92 16.58
C VAL A 172 9.62 -0.53 17.05
N ARG A 173 10.27 -1.40 16.27
CA ARG A 173 10.49 -2.81 16.63
C ARG A 173 11.31 -2.94 17.91
N ALA A 174 12.40 -2.20 18.03
CA ALA A 174 13.27 -2.20 19.22
C ALA A 174 12.52 -1.71 20.47
N SER A 175 11.43 -0.97 20.31
CA SER A 175 10.56 -0.48 21.39
C SER A 175 9.43 -1.45 21.76
N GLY A 176 9.39 -2.64 21.15
CA GLY A 176 8.50 -3.73 21.53
C GLY A 176 7.35 -4.01 20.55
N PHE A 177 7.20 -3.23 19.48
CA PHE A 177 6.21 -3.54 18.43
C PHE A 177 6.91 -4.25 17.25
N GLU A 178 7.18 -5.56 17.41
CA GLU A 178 7.93 -6.38 16.44
C GLU A 178 7.17 -6.55 15.11
N ASN A 179 5.84 -6.58 15.13
CA ASN A 179 4.99 -6.76 13.94
C ASN A 179 4.75 -5.43 13.18
N PHE A 180 5.73 -4.53 13.20
CA PHE A 180 5.73 -3.32 12.38
C PHE A 180 6.73 -3.45 11.25
N GLY A 181 6.35 -3.12 10.00
CA GLY A 181 7.21 -3.28 8.85
C GLY A 181 6.94 -2.26 7.76
N MET A 182 7.59 -2.45 6.60
CA MET A 182 7.45 -1.60 5.44
C MET A 182 6.64 -2.28 4.34
N LEU A 183 5.72 -1.55 3.74
CA LEU A 183 5.28 -1.77 2.38
C LEU A 183 6.15 -0.91 1.47
N LEU A 184 6.76 -1.50 0.44
CA LEU A 184 7.44 -0.75 -0.61
C LEU A 184 6.67 -0.84 -1.91
N ASP A 185 6.15 0.31 -2.36
CA ASP A 185 5.56 0.45 -3.68
C ASP A 185 6.60 0.92 -4.69
N GLN A 186 6.66 0.24 -5.84
CA GLN A 186 7.49 0.63 -6.96
C GLN A 186 7.16 2.05 -7.46
N CYS A 187 5.88 2.45 -7.46
CA CYS A 187 5.42 3.78 -7.82
C CYS A 187 6.12 4.88 -7.01
N HIS A 188 6.29 4.67 -5.71
CA HIS A 188 6.80 5.70 -4.81
C HIS A 188 8.31 5.87 -4.87
N ILE A 189 9.06 4.89 -5.40
CA ILE A 189 10.52 4.94 -5.43
C ILE A 189 11.04 6.20 -6.15
N PRO A 190 10.66 6.51 -7.39
CA PRO A 190 11.12 7.73 -8.05
C PRO A 190 10.50 9.01 -7.45
N LEU A 191 9.28 8.91 -6.87
CA LEU A 191 8.67 10.01 -6.12
C LEU A 191 9.47 10.39 -4.86
N MET A 192 10.20 9.42 -4.28
CA MET A 192 11.15 9.64 -3.17
C MET A 192 12.56 10.01 -3.65
N HIS A 193 12.75 10.29 -4.94
CA HIS A 193 14.05 10.59 -5.56
C HIS A 193 15.06 9.45 -5.44
N GLU A 194 14.59 8.21 -5.41
CA GLU A 194 15.41 7.01 -5.32
C GLU A 194 15.40 6.20 -6.63
N THR A 195 16.40 5.34 -6.80
CA THR A 195 16.36 4.28 -7.80
C THR A 195 15.89 2.96 -7.17
N VAL A 196 15.35 2.05 -7.97
CA VAL A 196 14.89 0.74 -7.50
C VAL A 196 16.03 -0.01 -6.80
N GLU A 197 17.24 0.03 -7.35
CA GLU A 197 18.42 -0.61 -6.76
C GLU A 197 18.80 0.01 -5.42
N SER A 198 18.79 1.35 -5.32
CA SER A 198 19.06 2.06 -4.07
C SER A 198 18.04 1.68 -3.01
N ALA A 199 16.74 1.80 -3.32
CA ALA A 199 15.67 1.48 -2.39
C ALA A 199 15.75 0.04 -1.90
N VAL A 200 15.86 -0.94 -2.82
CA VAL A 200 15.92 -2.37 -2.47
C VAL A 200 17.17 -2.70 -1.66
N SER A 201 18.32 -2.06 -1.94
CA SER A 201 19.56 -2.30 -1.20
C SER A 201 19.51 -1.90 0.28
N LYS A 202 18.62 -0.97 0.65
CA LYS A 202 18.39 -0.50 2.01
C LYS A 202 17.46 -1.42 2.82
N LEU A 203 16.69 -2.24 2.11
CA LEU A 203 15.77 -3.19 2.73
C LEU A 203 16.54 -4.35 3.38
N SER A 204 16.08 -4.73 4.54
CA SER A 204 16.55 -5.92 5.25
C SER A 204 15.33 -6.78 5.62
N ASP A 205 15.18 -7.09 6.89
CA ASP A 205 14.00 -7.74 7.47
C ASP A 205 12.78 -6.80 7.64
N THR A 206 12.94 -5.50 7.33
CA THR A 206 11.86 -4.50 7.48
C THR A 206 10.75 -4.65 6.46
N LEU A 207 11.03 -5.21 5.27
CA LEU A 207 10.03 -5.37 4.20
C LEU A 207 9.05 -6.48 4.50
N VAL A 208 7.74 -6.14 4.55
CA VAL A 208 6.65 -7.08 4.84
C VAL A 208 5.60 -7.15 3.75
N HIS A 209 5.54 -6.15 2.86
CA HIS A 209 4.62 -6.11 1.73
C HIS A 209 5.22 -5.36 0.55
N VAL A 210 4.75 -5.66 -0.67
CA VAL A 210 5.25 -5.06 -1.91
C VAL A 210 4.08 -4.72 -2.83
N HIS A 211 4.10 -3.50 -3.36
CA HIS A 211 3.28 -3.11 -4.49
C HIS A 211 4.13 -2.98 -5.77
N LEU A 212 3.57 -3.44 -6.86
CA LEU A 212 4.05 -3.20 -8.21
C LEU A 212 3.24 -2.04 -8.78
N GLY A 213 3.85 -0.90 -8.88
CA GLY A 213 3.22 0.35 -9.27
C GLY A 213 4.03 1.11 -10.30
N ASN A 214 3.49 2.23 -10.76
CA ASN A 214 4.14 3.14 -11.69
C ASN A 214 3.71 4.58 -11.41
N CYS A 215 4.53 5.55 -11.79
CA CYS A 215 4.20 6.97 -11.70
C CYS A 215 4.61 7.70 -12.99
N LEU A 216 4.23 8.95 -13.08
CA LEU A 216 4.64 9.83 -14.17
C LEU A 216 5.20 11.12 -13.58
N LEU A 217 6.48 11.44 -13.93
CA LEU A 217 7.17 12.65 -13.50
C LEU A 217 7.56 13.57 -14.66
N SER A 218 7.51 13.07 -15.90
CA SER A 218 7.97 13.76 -17.10
C SER A 218 7.08 14.94 -17.52
N ASP A 219 5.79 14.95 -17.16
CA ASP A 219 4.85 15.99 -17.56
C ASP A 219 3.93 16.41 -16.38
N LYS A 220 4.24 17.54 -15.79
CA LYS A 220 3.46 18.14 -14.68
C LYS A 220 2.04 18.55 -15.07
N SER A 221 1.74 18.70 -16.34
CA SER A 221 0.39 19.05 -16.82
C SER A 221 -0.51 17.83 -17.02
N SER A 222 0.05 16.63 -17.00
CA SER A 222 -0.69 15.39 -17.14
C SER A 222 -1.57 15.11 -15.93
N PRO A 223 -2.81 14.64 -16.11
CA PRO A 223 -3.65 14.16 -15.01
C PRO A 223 -3.05 12.93 -14.30
N MET A 224 -2.06 12.27 -14.92
CA MET A 224 -1.31 11.14 -14.35
C MET A 224 0.00 11.56 -13.68
N TYR A 225 0.27 12.87 -13.52
CA TYR A 225 1.46 13.34 -12.83
C TYR A 225 1.44 12.97 -11.34
N GLY A 226 2.56 12.51 -10.83
CA GLY A 226 2.74 12.15 -9.41
C GLY A 226 2.26 10.73 -9.10
N ASP A 227 1.68 10.56 -7.94
CA ASP A 227 1.17 9.31 -7.39
C ASP A 227 -0.24 8.98 -7.91
N LYS A 228 -0.30 8.58 -9.18
CA LYS A 228 -1.57 8.28 -9.89
C LYS A 228 -1.66 6.86 -10.42
N HIS A 229 -0.61 6.07 -10.25
CA HIS A 229 -0.54 4.65 -10.58
C HIS A 229 -0.98 4.29 -12.01
N PRO A 230 -0.49 4.98 -13.07
CA PRO A 230 -0.73 4.50 -14.43
C PRO A 230 -0.17 3.09 -14.58
N ALA A 231 -0.73 2.31 -15.52
CA ALA A 231 -0.14 1.02 -15.86
C ALA A 231 1.30 1.17 -16.35
N TRP A 232 2.08 0.10 -16.31
CA TRP A 232 3.39 0.07 -16.97
C TRP A 232 3.28 0.46 -18.44
N SER A 233 4.35 1.02 -18.99
CA SER A 233 4.38 1.52 -20.36
C SER A 233 3.32 2.58 -20.71
N TYR A 234 2.71 3.24 -19.69
CA TYR A 234 1.91 4.43 -19.94
C TYR A 234 2.82 5.52 -20.56
N PRO A 235 2.37 6.27 -21.60
CA PRO A 235 3.22 7.26 -22.26
C PRO A 235 3.85 8.27 -21.29
N GLY A 236 5.18 8.28 -21.22
CA GLY A 236 5.95 9.17 -20.35
C GLY A 236 6.07 8.73 -18.88
N SER A 237 5.50 7.59 -18.49
CA SER A 237 5.68 7.04 -17.15
C SER A 237 7.08 6.47 -16.91
N GLU A 238 7.42 6.27 -15.62
CA GLU A 238 8.77 5.90 -15.19
C GLU A 238 9.12 4.43 -15.50
N TYR A 239 8.13 3.53 -15.54
CA TYR A 239 8.36 2.10 -15.63
C TYR A 239 7.61 1.42 -16.77
N THR A 240 8.27 0.41 -17.33
CA THR A 240 7.76 -0.56 -18.30
C THR A 240 7.52 -1.91 -17.62
N GLU A 241 6.97 -2.88 -18.36
CA GLU A 241 6.85 -4.27 -17.92
C GLU A 241 8.22 -4.91 -17.59
N ASP A 242 9.26 -4.57 -18.34
CA ASP A 242 10.63 -5.06 -18.11
C ASP A 242 11.18 -4.50 -16.77
N ASP A 243 10.86 -3.25 -16.42
CA ASP A 243 11.24 -2.67 -15.12
C ASP A 243 10.49 -3.34 -13.97
N GLY A 244 9.23 -3.69 -14.16
CA GLY A 244 8.47 -4.51 -13.21
C GLY A 244 9.11 -5.89 -12.99
N ALA A 245 9.50 -6.56 -14.08
CA ALA A 245 10.21 -7.84 -13.98
C ALA A 245 11.58 -7.71 -13.29
N ARG A 246 12.32 -6.63 -13.58
CA ARG A 246 13.60 -6.33 -12.91
C ARG A 246 13.42 -6.07 -11.41
N TYR A 247 12.38 -5.35 -11.01
CA TYR A 247 12.06 -5.13 -9.61
C TYR A 247 11.79 -6.46 -8.89
N LEU A 248 10.97 -7.35 -9.47
CA LEU A 248 10.73 -8.70 -8.94
C LEU A 248 12.03 -9.50 -8.78
N ALA A 249 12.94 -9.43 -9.76
CA ALA A 249 14.24 -10.10 -9.69
C ALA A 249 15.11 -9.55 -8.55
N LEU A 250 15.08 -8.24 -8.28
CA LEU A 250 15.79 -7.63 -7.15
C LEU A 250 15.20 -8.05 -5.81
N LEU A 251 13.87 -8.13 -5.69
CA LEU A 251 13.18 -8.66 -4.51
C LEU A 251 13.55 -10.13 -4.27
N GLY A 252 13.74 -10.91 -5.32
CA GLY A 252 14.26 -12.29 -5.25
C GLY A 252 15.66 -12.35 -4.66
N LYS A 253 16.57 -11.46 -5.08
CA LYS A 253 17.94 -11.41 -4.57
C LYS A 253 18.05 -11.15 -3.07
N ILE A 254 17.11 -10.36 -2.51
CA ILE A 254 17.03 -10.15 -1.05
C ILE A 254 16.19 -11.21 -0.32
N GLY A 255 15.75 -12.26 -1.03
CA GLY A 255 15.01 -13.39 -0.47
C GLY A 255 13.52 -13.11 -0.20
N TYR A 256 12.98 -11.96 -0.61
CA TYR A 256 11.58 -11.61 -0.34
C TYR A 256 10.61 -12.57 -1.04
N THR A 257 10.84 -12.89 -2.30
CA THR A 257 9.95 -13.75 -3.10
C THR A 257 10.03 -15.24 -2.72
N GLU A 258 11.01 -15.62 -1.90
CA GLU A 258 11.20 -16.99 -1.42
C GLU A 258 10.45 -17.28 -0.10
N LYS A 259 9.99 -16.24 0.60
CA LYS A 259 9.27 -16.40 1.87
C LYS A 259 7.82 -16.77 1.62
N THR A 260 7.37 -17.87 2.22
CA THR A 260 5.97 -18.29 2.19
C THR A 260 5.09 -17.28 2.91
N GLY A 261 3.98 -16.90 2.28
CA GLY A 261 3.01 -15.93 2.82
C GLY A 261 3.32 -14.46 2.49
N ASN A 262 4.48 -14.16 1.88
CA ASN A 262 4.70 -12.83 1.33
C ASN A 262 3.77 -12.58 0.14
N THR A 263 3.26 -11.37 0.03
CA THR A 263 2.37 -10.92 -1.05
C THR A 263 3.07 -9.90 -1.93
N VAL A 264 2.84 -9.99 -3.23
CA VAL A 264 3.19 -8.99 -4.23
C VAL A 264 1.89 -8.58 -4.90
N THR A 265 1.53 -7.32 -4.80
CA THR A 265 0.25 -6.81 -5.27
C THR A 265 0.47 -5.81 -6.39
N PHE A 266 -0.28 -5.93 -7.48
CA PHE A 266 -0.34 -4.88 -8.48
C PHE A 266 -1.16 -3.70 -7.94
N GLU A 267 -0.59 -2.52 -7.97
CA GLU A 267 -1.27 -1.28 -7.62
C GLU A 267 -1.19 -0.32 -8.81
N MET A 268 -1.98 -0.63 -9.83
CA MET A 268 -2.01 0.10 -11.10
C MET A 268 -3.41 0.19 -11.67
N ARG A 269 -3.64 1.30 -12.37
CA ARG A 269 -4.80 1.52 -13.23
C ARG A 269 -4.74 0.57 -14.43
N PRO A 270 -5.86 0.37 -15.14
CA PRO A 270 -5.84 -0.41 -16.36
C PRO A 270 -4.89 0.17 -17.43
N TYR A 271 -4.34 -0.71 -18.26
CA TYR A 271 -3.62 -0.29 -19.46
C TYR A 271 -4.49 0.60 -20.34
N LEU A 272 -3.88 1.57 -20.97
CA LEU A 272 -4.56 2.51 -21.85
C LEU A 272 -5.36 1.78 -22.94
N GLY A 273 -6.67 2.04 -22.99
CA GLY A 273 -7.60 1.41 -23.94
C GLY A 273 -7.95 -0.06 -23.66
N LYS A 274 -7.58 -0.59 -22.49
CA LYS A 274 -7.95 -1.95 -22.03
C LYS A 274 -8.99 -1.91 -20.91
N THR A 275 -9.74 -2.98 -20.80
CA THR A 275 -10.60 -3.20 -19.64
C THR A 275 -9.78 -3.56 -18.39
N PRO A 276 -10.34 -3.41 -17.17
CA PRO A 276 -9.72 -3.90 -15.95
C PRO A 276 -9.30 -5.37 -16.03
N GLU A 277 -10.16 -6.23 -16.59
CA GLU A 277 -9.92 -7.67 -16.70
C GLU A 277 -8.80 -8.01 -17.68
N GLU A 278 -8.76 -7.36 -18.84
CA GLU A 278 -7.67 -7.50 -19.81
C GLU A 278 -6.34 -7.02 -19.21
N SER A 279 -6.38 -5.94 -18.43
CA SER A 279 -5.21 -5.39 -17.78
C SER A 279 -4.70 -6.31 -16.67
N LEU A 280 -5.58 -6.84 -15.84
CA LEU A 280 -5.22 -7.81 -14.82
C LEU A 280 -4.58 -9.06 -15.44
N ALA A 281 -5.14 -9.58 -16.53
CA ALA A 281 -4.55 -10.71 -17.25
C ALA A 281 -3.15 -10.38 -17.79
N GLY A 282 -2.95 -9.16 -18.29
CA GLY A 282 -1.65 -8.64 -18.73
C GLY A 282 -0.64 -8.58 -17.60
N PHE A 283 -1.00 -7.98 -16.48
CA PHE A 283 -0.14 -7.90 -15.28
C PHE A 283 0.28 -9.28 -14.78
N VAL A 284 -0.67 -10.20 -14.66
CA VAL A 284 -0.42 -11.58 -14.22
C VAL A 284 0.52 -12.31 -15.19
N LYS A 285 0.41 -12.06 -16.49
CA LYS A 285 1.33 -12.62 -17.51
C LYS A 285 2.76 -12.15 -17.25
N VAL A 286 2.98 -10.85 -17.09
CA VAL A 286 4.32 -10.28 -16.79
C VAL A 286 4.90 -10.90 -15.52
N TYR A 287 4.13 -10.95 -14.45
CA TYR A 287 4.57 -11.56 -13.20
C TYR A 287 4.97 -13.04 -13.37
N ARG A 288 4.12 -13.84 -14.03
CA ARG A 288 4.40 -15.27 -14.26
C ARG A 288 5.63 -15.50 -15.13
N GLU A 289 5.91 -14.61 -16.07
CA GLU A 289 7.11 -14.67 -16.91
C GLU A 289 8.36 -14.30 -16.12
N ALA A 290 8.30 -13.27 -15.32
CA ALA A 290 9.41 -12.82 -14.47
C ALA A 290 9.79 -13.82 -13.36
N MET A 291 8.82 -14.64 -12.93
CA MET A 291 8.99 -15.58 -11.81
C MET A 291 9.29 -17.03 -12.25
N LYS A 292 9.56 -17.26 -13.55
CA LYS A 292 10.05 -18.55 -14.07
C LYS A 292 11.54 -18.72 -13.81
#